data_c392157ee77400b69c27b4a51f8c63c0
#
_entry.id   c392157ee77400b69c27b4a51f8c63c0
#
_cell.length_a   1.000
_cell.length_b   1.000
_cell.length_c   1.000
_cell.angle_alpha   90.00
_cell.angle_beta   90.00
_cell.angle_gamma   90.00
#
_symmetry.space_group_name_H-M   'P 1'
#
loop_
_entity.id
_entity.type
_entity.pdbx_description
1 polymer ?
#
loop_
_entity_poly.entity_id
_entity_poly.type
_entity_poly.pdbx_seq_one_letter_code
_entity_poly.pdbx_strand_id
1 'polypeptide(L)'
;MKIIISISACSLLFAGLLFASLQEQNKAIARRVFEEILSDGRFELAEELYAKDFVNHGIRRDATLEEDQAALKGWHQAFPDVVIVPEKLIAEGDLVTIYWIARGTNTGTGNGLPATGKKAELAGITIWRIVDNKIKEEWSAFDQLSMMQQLGLLPANK
;
A
#
# COMPACT_ATOMS: atom_id res chain seq x y z
N MET A 1 36.47 41.44 -5.60
CA MET A 1 35.54 40.89 -4.61
C MET A 1 34.20 40.60 -5.29
N LYS A 2 34.08 39.55 -6.11
CA LYS A 2 32.80 39.12 -6.77
C LYS A 2 32.95 37.71 -7.33
N ILE A 3 33.13 36.66 -6.51
CA ILE A 3 32.99 35.24 -6.92
C ILE A 3 32.72 34.39 -5.63
N ILE A 4 31.63 34.60 -4.95
CA ILE A 4 31.23 33.71 -3.84
C ILE A 4 29.75 33.32 -3.90
N ILE A 5 28.95 33.87 -4.83
CA ILE A 5 27.48 33.64 -4.82
C ILE A 5 27.04 32.46 -5.72
N SER A 6 27.91 31.92 -6.58
CA SER A 6 27.49 30.93 -7.59
C SER A 6 27.46 29.46 -7.10
N ILE A 7 28.18 29.12 -6.03
CA ILE A 7 28.28 27.72 -5.58
C ILE A 7 27.08 27.29 -4.73
N SER A 8 26.50 28.20 -3.95
CA SER A 8 25.38 27.90 -3.05
C SER A 8 24.04 27.67 -3.79
N ALA A 9 23.79 28.40 -4.87
CA ALA A 9 22.55 28.25 -5.64
C ALA A 9 22.54 26.96 -6.47
N CYS A 10 23.67 26.54 -6.99
CA CYS A 10 23.79 25.30 -7.77
C CYS A 10 23.61 24.05 -6.90
N SER A 11 24.14 24.05 -5.67
CA SER A 11 24.01 22.94 -4.73
C SER A 11 22.57 22.79 -4.21
N LEU A 12 21.83 23.88 -4.00
CA LEU A 12 20.41 23.83 -3.60
C LEU A 12 19.51 23.32 -4.74
N LEU A 13 19.77 23.71 -5.98
CA LEU A 13 19.04 23.19 -7.14
C LEU A 13 19.31 21.70 -7.37
N PHE A 14 20.53 21.24 -7.20
CA PHE A 14 20.90 19.83 -7.35
C PHE A 14 20.29 18.95 -6.25
N ALA A 15 20.27 19.42 -5.01
CA ALA A 15 19.60 18.75 -3.91
C ALA A 15 18.08 18.64 -4.15
N GLY A 16 17.43 19.71 -4.60
CA GLY A 16 16.00 19.69 -4.92
C GLY A 16 15.64 18.69 -6.04
N LEU A 17 16.47 18.56 -7.08
CA LEU A 17 16.27 17.59 -8.16
C LEU A 17 16.44 16.14 -7.66
N LEU A 18 17.41 15.88 -6.78
CA LEU A 18 17.61 14.55 -6.17
C LEU A 18 16.43 14.14 -5.28
N PHE A 19 15.90 15.05 -4.47
CA PHE A 19 14.72 14.77 -3.65
C PHE A 19 13.47 14.49 -4.50
N ALA A 20 13.22 15.26 -5.55
CA ALA A 20 12.13 15.00 -6.48
C ALA A 20 12.29 13.63 -7.17
N SER A 21 13.51 13.25 -7.57
CA SER A 21 13.81 11.95 -8.16
C SER A 21 13.54 10.79 -7.17
N LEU A 22 13.90 10.93 -5.90
CA LEU A 22 13.66 9.91 -4.88
C LEU A 22 12.17 9.71 -4.62
N GLN A 23 11.41 10.79 -4.52
CA GLN A 23 9.95 10.71 -4.33
C GLN A 23 9.26 10.01 -5.50
N GLU A 24 9.67 10.28 -6.75
CA GLU A 24 9.12 9.57 -7.92
C GLU A 24 9.52 8.09 -7.94
N GLN A 25 10.74 7.73 -7.53
CA GLN A 25 11.17 6.35 -7.37
C GLN A 25 10.33 5.63 -6.31
N ASN A 26 10.11 6.24 -5.15
CA ASN A 26 9.29 5.67 -4.08
C ASN A 26 7.83 5.48 -4.53
N LYS A 27 7.26 6.44 -5.27
CA LYS A 27 5.93 6.28 -5.87
C LYS A 27 5.88 5.16 -6.92
N ALA A 28 6.93 4.96 -7.69
CA ALA A 28 7.02 3.87 -8.66
C ALA A 28 7.05 2.50 -7.96
N ILE A 29 7.80 2.36 -6.87
CA ILE A 29 7.81 1.16 -6.02
C ILE A 29 6.41 0.90 -5.46
N ALA A 30 5.76 1.92 -4.92
CA ALA A 30 4.41 1.80 -4.40
C ALA A 30 3.40 1.33 -5.47
N ARG A 31 3.41 1.90 -6.68
CA ARG A 31 2.57 1.45 -7.80
C ARG A 31 2.83 -0.01 -8.13
N ARG A 32 4.08 -0.40 -8.25
CA ARG A 32 4.47 -1.76 -8.58
C ARG A 32 3.93 -2.77 -7.56
N VAL A 33 3.96 -2.45 -6.27
CA VAL A 33 3.38 -3.31 -5.23
C VAL A 33 1.86 -3.42 -5.37
N PHE A 34 1.16 -2.31 -5.63
CA PHE A 34 -0.29 -2.33 -5.83
C PHE A 34 -0.71 -3.14 -7.06
N GLU A 35 0.01 -3.02 -8.15
CA GLU A 35 -0.27 -3.73 -9.40
C GLU A 35 0.13 -5.21 -9.30
N GLU A 36 1.40 -5.48 -8.98
CA GLU A 36 1.98 -6.81 -9.10
C GLU A 36 1.67 -7.73 -7.90
N ILE A 37 1.68 -7.20 -6.67
CA ILE A 37 1.45 -8.01 -5.47
C ILE A 37 -0.01 -7.96 -5.04
N LEU A 38 -0.57 -6.74 -4.86
CA LEU A 38 -1.89 -6.58 -4.27
C LEU A 38 -3.02 -6.91 -5.26
N SER A 39 -2.87 -6.65 -6.55
CA SER A 39 -3.86 -6.98 -7.58
C SER A 39 -3.57 -8.30 -8.26
N ASP A 40 -2.36 -8.50 -8.79
CA ASP A 40 -2.03 -9.70 -9.56
C ASP A 40 -1.70 -10.93 -8.70
N GLY A 41 -1.49 -10.75 -7.39
CA GLY A 41 -1.19 -11.85 -6.46
C GLY A 41 0.22 -12.44 -6.62
N ARG A 42 1.17 -11.68 -7.19
CA ARG A 42 2.56 -12.11 -7.37
C ARG A 42 3.36 -11.99 -6.07
N PHE A 43 2.97 -12.77 -5.08
CA PHE A 43 3.53 -12.70 -3.71
C PHE A 43 5.02 -13.02 -3.63
N GLU A 44 5.59 -13.71 -4.61
CA GLU A 44 7.03 -13.99 -4.71
C GLU A 44 7.88 -12.72 -4.80
N LEU A 45 7.30 -11.60 -5.27
CA LEU A 45 7.98 -10.32 -5.37
C LEU A 45 8.16 -9.62 -4.01
N ALA A 46 7.53 -10.11 -2.96
CA ALA A 46 7.66 -9.51 -1.63
C ALA A 46 9.11 -9.49 -1.13
N GLU A 47 9.92 -10.51 -1.42
CA GLU A 47 11.34 -10.55 -1.05
C GLU A 47 12.16 -9.45 -1.74
N GLU A 48 11.74 -9.03 -2.95
CA GLU A 48 12.38 -7.95 -3.69
C GLU A 48 11.96 -6.58 -3.18
N LEU A 49 10.65 -6.39 -2.93
CA LEU A 49 10.04 -5.07 -2.71
C LEU A 49 9.89 -4.69 -1.23
N TYR A 50 9.95 -5.66 -0.32
CA TYR A 50 9.87 -5.41 1.12
C TYR A 50 11.21 -5.65 1.81
N ALA A 51 11.46 -4.90 2.88
CA ALA A 51 12.60 -5.14 3.74
C ALA A 51 12.37 -6.42 4.59
N LYS A 52 13.46 -7.14 4.91
CA LYS A 52 13.36 -8.34 5.77
C LYS A 52 12.88 -8.02 7.19
N ASP A 53 13.15 -6.82 7.66
CA ASP A 53 12.72 -6.27 8.95
C ASP A 53 11.49 -5.37 8.81
N PHE A 54 10.64 -5.63 7.79
CA PHE A 54 9.38 -4.93 7.60
C PHE A 54 8.45 -5.07 8.79
N VAL A 55 7.74 -3.98 9.09
CA VAL A 55 6.73 -3.92 10.15
C VAL A 55 5.47 -3.26 9.61
N ASN A 56 4.33 -3.97 9.74
CA ASN A 56 3.01 -3.38 9.55
C ASN A 56 2.46 -2.96 10.92
N HIS A 57 2.31 -1.66 11.14
CA HIS A 57 1.90 -1.08 12.42
C HIS A 57 0.38 -1.16 12.61
N GLY A 58 -0.05 -2.14 13.38
CA GLY A 58 -1.46 -2.33 13.74
C GLY A 58 -1.83 -1.62 15.04
N ILE A 59 -3.12 -1.25 15.19
CA ILE A 59 -3.62 -0.60 16.42
C ILE A 59 -3.41 -1.47 17.66
N ARG A 60 -3.53 -2.80 17.53
CA ARG A 60 -3.45 -3.73 18.66
C ARG A 60 -2.06 -4.37 18.80
N ARG A 61 -1.42 -4.63 17.69
CA ARG A 61 -0.07 -5.19 17.61
C ARG A 61 0.49 -4.96 16.21
N ASP A 62 1.79 -4.97 16.12
CA ASP A 62 2.48 -4.97 14.85
C ASP A 62 2.44 -6.37 14.21
N ALA A 63 2.55 -6.42 12.89
CA ALA A 63 2.67 -7.65 12.12
C ALA A 63 3.99 -7.68 11.36
N THR A 64 4.56 -8.87 11.23
CA THR A 64 5.76 -9.14 10.42
C THR A 64 5.41 -9.24 8.94
N LEU A 65 6.42 -9.25 8.07
CA LEU A 65 6.22 -9.47 6.62
C LEU A 65 5.50 -10.79 6.35
N GLU A 66 5.84 -11.87 7.06
CA GLU A 66 5.20 -13.17 6.88
C GLU A 66 3.70 -13.12 7.22
N GLU A 67 3.35 -12.49 8.34
CA GLU A 67 1.94 -12.32 8.76
C GLU A 67 1.16 -11.44 7.79
N ASP A 68 1.78 -10.36 7.31
CA ASP A 68 1.20 -9.45 6.32
C ASP A 68 0.93 -10.17 4.99
N GLN A 69 1.92 -10.91 4.46
CA GLN A 69 1.76 -11.70 3.26
C GLN A 69 0.72 -12.82 3.41
N ALA A 70 0.59 -13.42 4.60
CA ALA A 70 -0.46 -14.40 4.88
C ALA A 70 -1.85 -13.74 4.84
N ALA A 71 -1.99 -12.53 5.39
CA ALA A 71 -3.24 -11.76 5.32
C ALA A 71 -3.60 -11.38 3.86
N LEU A 72 -2.63 -10.94 3.05
CA LEU A 72 -2.84 -10.63 1.64
C LEU A 72 -3.31 -11.86 0.84
N LYS A 73 -2.68 -13.02 1.04
CA LYS A 73 -3.13 -14.29 0.45
C LYS A 73 -4.55 -14.64 0.88
N GLY A 74 -4.90 -14.41 2.15
CA GLY A 74 -6.26 -14.59 2.65
C GLY A 74 -7.28 -13.69 1.96
N TRP A 75 -6.92 -12.45 1.62
CA TRP A 75 -7.78 -11.56 0.83
C TRP A 75 -7.99 -12.08 -0.59
N HIS A 76 -6.95 -12.56 -1.28
CA HIS A 76 -7.06 -13.18 -2.60
C HIS A 76 -7.89 -14.48 -2.58
N GLN A 77 -7.81 -15.25 -1.50
CA GLN A 77 -8.68 -16.42 -1.32
C GLN A 77 -10.15 -16.01 -1.17
N ALA A 78 -10.43 -14.96 -0.38
CA ALA A 78 -11.80 -14.48 -0.21
C ALA A 78 -12.37 -13.78 -1.46
N PHE A 79 -11.53 -13.08 -2.21
CA PHE A 79 -11.87 -12.32 -3.41
C PHE A 79 -10.92 -12.68 -4.56
N PRO A 80 -11.15 -13.81 -5.25
CA PRO A 80 -10.23 -14.26 -6.30
C PRO A 80 -10.10 -13.33 -7.52
N ASP A 81 -11.06 -12.43 -7.70
CA ASP A 81 -11.10 -11.41 -8.75
C ASP A 81 -10.77 -10.01 -8.22
N VAL A 82 -10.08 -9.90 -7.08
CA VAL A 82 -9.76 -8.60 -6.48
C VAL A 82 -8.86 -7.77 -7.40
N VAL A 83 -9.23 -6.50 -7.55
CA VAL A 83 -8.41 -5.48 -8.21
C VAL A 83 -8.28 -4.30 -7.26
N ILE A 84 -7.05 -3.86 -7.02
CA ILE A 84 -6.76 -2.73 -6.13
C ILE A 84 -6.04 -1.65 -6.91
N VAL A 85 -6.69 -0.49 -7.05
CA VAL A 85 -6.20 0.63 -7.86
C VAL A 85 -5.66 1.74 -6.96
N PRO A 86 -4.39 2.12 -7.07
CA PRO A 86 -3.84 3.30 -6.39
C PRO A 86 -4.28 4.57 -7.12
N GLU A 87 -5.30 5.23 -6.58
CA GLU A 87 -5.91 6.43 -7.18
C GLU A 87 -5.05 7.69 -6.98
N LYS A 88 -4.45 7.85 -5.81
CA LYS A 88 -3.64 9.01 -5.46
C LYS A 88 -2.38 8.56 -4.71
N LEU A 89 -1.23 9.09 -5.12
CA LEU A 89 0.04 8.89 -4.45
C LEU A 89 0.66 10.23 -4.12
N ILE A 90 0.96 10.42 -2.84
CA ILE A 90 1.64 11.61 -2.32
C ILE A 90 2.91 11.13 -1.63
N ALA A 91 4.06 11.70 -1.98
CA ALA A 91 5.34 11.35 -1.37
C ALA A 91 5.96 12.58 -0.71
N GLU A 92 6.47 12.39 0.51
CA GLU A 92 7.27 13.36 1.25
C GLU A 92 8.42 12.63 1.98
N GLY A 93 9.65 12.98 1.65
CA GLY A 93 10.81 12.28 2.17
C GLY A 93 10.82 10.81 1.75
N ASP A 94 10.88 9.93 2.74
CA ASP A 94 10.85 8.48 2.60
C ASP A 94 9.43 7.88 2.72
N LEU A 95 8.40 8.71 2.93
CA LEU A 95 7.01 8.30 3.06
C LEU A 95 6.24 8.43 1.75
N VAL A 96 5.43 7.43 1.44
CA VAL A 96 4.44 7.46 0.37
C VAL A 96 3.07 7.15 0.95
N THR A 97 2.15 8.08 0.81
CA THR A 97 0.73 7.90 1.15
C THR A 97 -0.04 7.54 -0.10
N ILE A 98 -0.82 6.47 -0.05
CA ILE A 98 -1.60 5.96 -1.15
C ILE A 98 -3.08 5.93 -0.74
N TYR A 99 -3.94 6.65 -1.47
CA TYR A 99 -5.38 6.43 -1.44
C TYR A 99 -5.72 5.44 -2.55
N TRP A 100 -6.40 4.36 -2.20
CA TRP A 100 -6.69 3.26 -3.10
C TRP A 100 -8.15 2.81 -3.03
N ILE A 101 -8.62 2.20 -4.11
CA ILE A 101 -9.93 1.57 -4.22
C ILE A 101 -9.73 0.09 -4.55
N ALA A 102 -10.36 -0.79 -3.77
CA ALA A 102 -10.42 -2.22 -4.02
C ALA A 102 -11.82 -2.64 -4.46
N ARG A 103 -11.90 -3.54 -5.44
CA ARG A 103 -13.14 -4.14 -5.95
C ARG A 103 -12.96 -5.63 -6.12
N GLY A 104 -13.99 -6.41 -5.78
CA GLY A 104 -13.96 -7.85 -5.99
C GLY A 104 -15.27 -8.51 -5.62
N THR A 105 -15.37 -9.81 -5.95
CA THR A 105 -16.51 -10.67 -5.62
C THR A 105 -16.08 -11.69 -4.58
N ASN A 106 -16.76 -11.70 -3.43
CA ASN A 106 -16.43 -12.62 -2.33
C ASN A 106 -16.96 -14.03 -2.63
N THR A 107 -16.29 -14.75 -3.51
CA THR A 107 -16.65 -16.13 -3.90
C THR A 107 -15.89 -17.20 -3.12
N GLY A 108 -14.85 -16.82 -2.39
CA GLY A 108 -14.06 -17.74 -1.56
C GLY A 108 -14.10 -17.39 -0.07
N THR A 109 -13.37 -18.18 0.72
CA THR A 109 -13.18 -17.96 2.16
C THR A 109 -11.75 -17.53 2.44
N GLY A 110 -11.55 -16.54 3.32
CA GLY A 110 -10.23 -16.06 3.73
C GLY A 110 -10.35 -14.97 4.78
N ASN A 111 -9.31 -14.78 5.59
CA ASN A 111 -9.30 -13.79 6.69
C ASN A 111 -10.53 -13.84 7.59
N GLY A 112 -11.09 -15.04 7.84
CA GLY A 112 -12.29 -15.23 8.65
C GLY A 112 -13.61 -14.85 7.96
N LEU A 113 -13.59 -14.46 6.67
CA LEU A 113 -14.79 -14.18 5.89
C LEU A 113 -15.34 -15.46 5.26
N PRO A 114 -16.66 -15.72 5.35
CA PRO A 114 -17.33 -16.76 4.56
C PRO A 114 -17.52 -16.28 3.11
N ALA A 115 -17.67 -17.21 2.17
CA ALA A 115 -18.08 -16.90 0.81
C ALA A 115 -19.54 -16.44 0.78
N THR A 116 -19.80 -15.21 0.33
CA THR A 116 -21.16 -14.64 0.25
C THR A 116 -21.69 -14.55 -1.17
N GLY A 117 -20.82 -14.66 -2.19
CA GLY A 117 -21.11 -14.44 -3.59
C GLY A 117 -21.37 -12.97 -3.96
N LYS A 118 -21.20 -12.05 -3.02
CA LYS A 118 -21.50 -10.63 -3.21
C LYS A 118 -20.28 -9.85 -3.66
N LYS A 119 -20.51 -8.77 -4.40
CA LYS A 119 -19.50 -7.78 -4.75
C LYS A 119 -19.30 -6.79 -3.61
N ALA A 120 -18.06 -6.33 -3.45
CA ALA A 120 -17.72 -5.23 -2.55
C ALA A 120 -16.79 -4.25 -3.26
N GLU A 121 -16.97 -2.96 -2.97
CA GLU A 121 -16.07 -1.88 -3.31
C GLU A 121 -15.75 -1.11 -2.03
N LEU A 122 -14.47 -0.87 -1.80
CA LEU A 122 -14.02 -0.16 -0.60
C LEU A 122 -12.82 0.73 -0.90
N ALA A 123 -12.70 1.78 -0.11
CA ALA A 123 -11.56 2.66 -0.12
C ALA A 123 -10.66 2.42 1.09
N GLY A 124 -9.39 2.67 0.92
CA GLY A 124 -8.42 2.67 2.00
C GLY A 124 -7.30 3.66 1.78
N ILE A 125 -6.52 3.83 2.84
CA ILE A 125 -5.30 4.62 2.83
C ILE A 125 -4.20 3.75 3.41
N THR A 126 -3.07 3.72 2.72
CA THR A 126 -1.84 3.09 3.18
C THR A 126 -0.74 4.14 3.18
N ILE A 127 0.07 4.17 4.22
CA ILE A 127 1.30 4.92 4.30
C ILE A 127 2.43 3.92 4.35
N TRP A 128 3.38 4.02 3.44
CA TRP A 128 4.62 3.24 3.46
C TRP A 128 5.82 4.12 3.71
N ARG A 129 6.73 3.64 4.57
CA ARG A 129 8.10 4.13 4.62
C ARG A 129 8.95 3.28 3.68
N ILE A 130 9.61 3.93 2.72
CA ILE A 130 10.44 3.28 1.71
C ILE A 130 11.89 3.72 1.90
N VAL A 131 12.75 2.78 2.25
CA VAL A 131 14.19 3.00 2.50
C VAL A 131 14.97 2.00 1.65
N ASP A 132 16.03 2.46 0.98
CA ASP A 132 16.87 1.63 0.12
C ASP A 132 16.06 0.83 -0.93
N ASN A 133 15.06 1.47 -1.52
CA ASN A 133 14.12 0.91 -2.50
C ASN A 133 13.27 -0.26 -1.98
N LYS A 134 13.08 -0.37 -0.67
CA LYS A 134 12.26 -1.40 -0.03
C LYS A 134 11.24 -0.79 0.92
N ILE A 135 10.04 -1.35 0.94
CA ILE A 135 9.02 -1.00 1.93
C ILE A 135 9.47 -1.55 3.28
N LYS A 136 9.66 -0.67 4.24
CA LYS A 136 10.16 -1.02 5.56
C LYS A 136 9.09 -0.96 6.64
N GLU A 137 8.17 -0.02 6.52
CA GLU A 137 7.08 0.15 7.48
C GLU A 137 5.78 0.45 6.74
N GLU A 138 4.68 0.00 7.33
CA GLU A 138 3.32 0.23 6.84
C GLU A 138 2.38 0.69 7.96
N TRP A 139 1.49 1.61 7.63
CA TRP A 139 0.28 1.98 8.37
C TRP A 139 -0.88 1.95 7.39
N SER A 140 -1.91 1.15 7.69
CA SER A 140 -3.01 0.95 6.77
C SER A 140 -4.36 1.05 7.48
N ALA A 141 -5.32 1.66 6.80
CA ALA A 141 -6.71 1.70 7.23
C ALA A 141 -7.64 1.63 6.02
N PHE A 142 -8.76 0.89 6.17
CA PHE A 142 -9.78 0.80 5.15
C PHE A 142 -11.18 0.70 5.77
N ASP A 143 -12.21 0.96 4.99
CA ASP A 143 -13.61 0.93 5.43
C ASP A 143 -14.14 -0.50 5.57
N GLN A 144 -13.69 -1.18 6.63
CA GLN A 144 -14.12 -2.54 6.95
C GLN A 144 -15.61 -2.64 7.23
N LEU A 145 -16.20 -1.61 7.87
CA LEU A 145 -17.62 -1.62 8.18
C LEU A 145 -18.47 -1.65 6.91
N SER A 146 -18.17 -0.77 5.96
CA SER A 146 -18.84 -0.74 4.66
C SER A 146 -18.70 -2.07 3.92
N MET A 147 -17.51 -2.66 3.90
CA MET A 147 -17.29 -3.98 3.31
C MET A 147 -18.21 -5.04 3.93
N MET A 148 -18.25 -5.15 5.25
CA MET A 148 -19.09 -6.15 5.94
C MET A 148 -20.58 -5.95 5.66
N GLN A 149 -21.04 -4.71 5.53
CA GLN A 149 -22.42 -4.39 5.16
C GLN A 149 -22.73 -4.78 3.71
N GLN A 150 -21.84 -4.47 2.77
CA GLN A 150 -21.98 -4.83 1.35
C GLN A 150 -22.04 -6.36 1.18
N LEU A 151 -21.23 -7.10 1.95
CA LEU A 151 -21.25 -8.56 1.97
C LEU A 151 -22.47 -9.13 2.68
N GLY A 152 -23.26 -8.32 3.39
CA GLY A 152 -24.44 -8.72 4.18
C GLY A 152 -24.10 -9.49 5.44
N LEU A 153 -22.89 -9.32 5.93
CA LEU A 153 -22.41 -9.90 7.20
C LEU A 153 -22.74 -9.01 8.39
N LEU A 154 -23.08 -7.75 8.12
CA LEU A 154 -23.62 -6.80 9.09
C LEU A 154 -24.85 -6.10 8.51
N PRO A 155 -25.79 -5.62 9.34
CA PRO A 155 -26.93 -4.82 8.88
C PRO A 155 -26.45 -3.55 8.15
N ALA A 156 -27.10 -3.20 7.05
CA ALA A 156 -26.90 -1.91 6.41
C ALA A 156 -27.43 -0.79 7.32
N ASN A 157 -26.76 0.36 7.35
CA ASN A 157 -27.31 1.55 7.98
C ASN A 157 -28.60 1.95 7.26
N LYS A 158 -29.65 2.22 8.05
CA LYS A 158 -30.91 2.74 7.52
C LYS A 158 -30.77 4.21 7.18
#